data_9bb806506b5fe86b740cf300ed96e7d1
#
_entry.id   9bb806506b5fe86b740cf300ed96e7d1
#
_cell.length_a   1.000
_cell.length_b   1.000
_cell.length_c   1.000
_cell.angle_alpha   90.00
_cell.angle_beta   90.00
_cell.angle_gamma   90.00
#
_symmetry.space_group_name_H-M   'P 1'
#
loop_
_entity.id
_entity.type
_entity.pdbx_description
1 polymer ?
#
loop_
_entity_poly.entity_id
_entity_poly.type
_entity_poly.pdbx_seq_one_letter_code
_entity_poly.pdbx_strand_id
1 'polypeptide(L)'
;MENNYRILIAEDEPKLSQVIQEELMRQGYHADVAYDGAVAERLFKEHTYSVVLLDINLPYKNGLALCKEFRQQNSKVPIIMLTALGEIQDKVDAFNMGADDYIVKPFHFDELFARIKVFLKRADTATEVNDKILVGDLEIDMNNKTVRRAGKNINLTAKEFALLVLLCRNVGKVISKTVILEKVWELSFDTGTNTIEVYISFLRNKIDKPFESKLIHTKPGFGYYVREAPLS
;
A
#
# COMPACT_ATOMS: atom_id res chain seq x y z
N MET A 1 11.65 -23.75 6.53
CA MET A 1 10.79 -23.50 5.36
C MET A 1 11.46 -22.42 4.56
N GLU A 2 11.83 -22.66 3.33
CA GLU A 2 12.40 -21.62 2.46
C GLU A 2 11.32 -20.57 2.22
N ASN A 3 11.63 -19.35 2.59
CA ASN A 3 10.76 -18.20 2.36
C ASN A 3 10.82 -17.87 0.86
N ASN A 4 9.79 -18.23 0.10
CA ASN A 4 9.75 -18.06 -1.36
C ASN A 4 9.39 -16.61 -1.79
N TYR A 5 9.71 -15.61 -0.94
CA TYR A 5 9.46 -14.22 -1.25
C TYR A 5 10.58 -13.62 -2.08
N ARG A 6 10.21 -12.98 -3.19
CA ARG A 6 11.11 -12.27 -4.08
C ARG A 6 10.84 -10.77 -4.03
N ILE A 7 11.87 -9.96 -3.83
CA ILE A 7 11.78 -8.52 -3.64
C ILE A 7 12.57 -7.84 -4.77
N LEU A 8 11.96 -6.86 -5.43
CA LEU A 8 12.67 -6.01 -6.39
C LEU A 8 13.17 -4.76 -5.66
N ILE A 9 14.44 -4.45 -5.85
CA ILE A 9 15.10 -3.23 -5.36
C ILE A 9 15.47 -2.41 -6.59
N ALA A 10 14.79 -1.31 -6.84
CA ALA A 10 15.12 -0.35 -7.89
C ALA A 10 15.72 0.90 -7.22
N GLU A 11 17.05 0.99 -7.24
CA GLU A 11 17.86 1.96 -6.53
C GLU A 11 19.19 2.17 -7.27
N ASP A 12 19.52 3.40 -7.64
CA ASP A 12 20.68 3.72 -8.46
C ASP A 12 21.99 3.83 -7.64
N GLU A 13 21.91 3.98 -6.31
CA GLU A 13 23.07 4.00 -5.44
C GLU A 13 23.56 2.58 -5.14
N PRO A 14 24.74 2.11 -5.68
CA PRO A 14 25.16 0.73 -5.56
C PRO A 14 25.42 0.28 -4.12
N LYS A 15 25.92 1.19 -3.28
CA LYS A 15 26.20 0.87 -1.86
C LYS A 15 24.91 0.62 -1.08
N LEU A 16 23.90 1.45 -1.30
CA LEU A 16 22.62 1.35 -0.62
C LEU A 16 21.87 0.09 -1.06
N SER A 17 21.76 -0.12 -2.38
CA SER A 17 21.08 -1.30 -2.94
C SER A 17 21.75 -2.61 -2.53
N GLN A 18 23.08 -2.66 -2.48
CA GLN A 18 23.82 -3.84 -2.01
C GLN A 18 23.55 -4.14 -0.53
N VAL A 19 23.61 -3.14 0.34
CA VAL A 19 23.34 -3.34 1.77
C VAL A 19 21.90 -3.82 2.00
N ILE A 20 20.93 -3.26 1.30
CA ILE A 20 19.54 -3.73 1.36
C ILE A 20 19.44 -5.18 0.89
N GLN A 21 20.06 -5.52 -0.24
CA GLN A 21 20.04 -6.86 -0.80
C GLN A 21 20.66 -7.90 0.16
N GLU A 22 21.86 -7.62 0.68
CA GLU A 22 22.56 -8.51 1.62
C GLU A 22 21.74 -8.79 2.87
N GLU A 23 21.08 -7.75 3.41
CA GLU A 23 20.26 -7.92 4.60
C GLU A 23 18.99 -8.71 4.32
N LEU A 24 18.32 -8.47 3.19
CA LEU A 24 17.17 -9.27 2.77
C LEU A 24 17.54 -10.74 2.56
N MET A 25 18.69 -11.01 1.94
CA MET A 25 19.19 -12.37 1.74
C MET A 25 19.53 -13.05 3.08
N ARG A 26 20.09 -12.32 4.06
CA ARG A 26 20.32 -12.85 5.43
C ARG A 26 19.01 -13.25 6.12
N GLN A 27 17.92 -12.57 5.81
CA GLN A 27 16.61 -12.90 6.35
C GLN A 27 15.88 -14.00 5.54
N GLY A 28 16.53 -14.59 4.53
CA GLY A 28 16.01 -15.69 3.74
C GLY A 28 15.10 -15.27 2.58
N TYR A 29 15.14 -14.01 2.16
CA TYR A 29 14.40 -13.51 1.00
C TYR A 29 15.26 -13.53 -0.26
N HIS A 30 14.65 -13.70 -1.42
CA HIS A 30 15.30 -13.44 -2.71
C HIS A 30 15.18 -11.97 -3.06
N ALA A 31 16.25 -11.33 -3.49
CA ALA A 31 16.26 -9.92 -3.85
C ALA A 31 17.01 -9.67 -5.16
N ASP A 32 16.31 -9.07 -6.13
CA ASP A 32 16.91 -8.61 -7.38
C ASP A 32 17.15 -7.10 -7.30
N VAL A 33 18.27 -6.65 -7.87
CA VAL A 33 18.63 -5.22 -7.91
C VAL A 33 18.56 -4.72 -9.34
N ALA A 34 17.92 -3.57 -9.50
CA ALA A 34 17.92 -2.76 -10.71
C ALA A 34 18.53 -1.38 -10.39
N TYR A 35 19.58 -1.02 -11.08
CA TYR A 35 20.28 0.26 -10.89
C TYR A 35 19.71 1.40 -11.74
N ASP A 36 18.70 1.11 -12.55
CA ASP A 36 17.99 2.08 -13.36
C ASP A 36 16.55 1.63 -13.64
N GLY A 37 15.74 2.58 -14.12
CA GLY A 37 14.33 2.31 -14.36
C GLY A 37 14.04 1.38 -15.54
N ALA A 38 14.93 1.27 -16.53
CA ALA A 38 14.72 0.36 -17.66
C ALA A 38 14.97 -1.10 -17.25
N VAL A 39 15.99 -1.34 -16.43
CA VAL A 39 16.25 -2.66 -15.83
C VAL A 39 15.12 -3.03 -14.87
N ALA A 40 14.65 -2.10 -14.04
CA ALA A 40 13.53 -2.33 -13.12
C ALA A 40 12.26 -2.76 -13.86
N GLU A 41 11.92 -2.08 -14.94
CA GLU A 41 10.76 -2.42 -15.78
C GLU A 41 10.87 -3.81 -16.39
N ARG A 42 12.05 -4.15 -16.92
CA ARG A 42 12.31 -5.48 -17.50
C ARG A 42 12.16 -6.57 -16.45
N LEU A 43 12.83 -6.44 -15.30
CA LEU A 43 12.77 -7.42 -14.22
C LEU A 43 11.34 -7.62 -13.71
N PHE A 44 10.58 -6.55 -13.60
CA PHE A 44 9.18 -6.62 -13.16
C PHE A 44 8.28 -7.38 -14.14
N LYS A 45 8.58 -7.33 -15.45
CA LYS A 45 7.87 -8.10 -16.48
C LYS A 45 8.28 -9.58 -16.50
N GLU A 46 9.55 -9.88 -16.20
CA GLU A 46 10.10 -11.22 -16.28
C GLU A 46 9.79 -12.06 -15.03
N HIS A 47 9.57 -11.42 -13.87
CA HIS A 47 9.43 -12.09 -12.60
C HIS A 47 8.22 -11.59 -11.79
N THR A 48 7.75 -12.45 -10.88
CA THR A 48 6.73 -12.07 -9.90
C THR A 48 7.39 -11.67 -8.59
N TYR A 49 7.06 -10.49 -8.10
CA TYR A 49 7.59 -9.94 -6.85
C TYR A 49 6.53 -9.90 -5.76
N SER A 50 6.98 -10.12 -4.52
CA SER A 50 6.16 -10.02 -3.31
C SER A 50 6.14 -8.59 -2.75
N VAL A 51 7.21 -7.82 -2.97
CA VAL A 51 7.33 -6.39 -2.62
C VAL A 51 8.27 -5.73 -3.63
N VAL A 52 8.04 -4.46 -3.93
CA VAL A 52 8.93 -3.61 -4.73
C VAL A 52 9.40 -2.44 -3.86
N LEU A 53 10.70 -2.23 -3.78
CA LEU A 53 11.35 -1.03 -3.28
C LEU A 53 11.73 -0.18 -4.49
N LEU A 54 11.30 1.07 -4.54
CA LEU A 54 11.40 1.88 -5.75
C LEU A 54 11.86 3.30 -5.43
N ASP A 55 13.09 3.64 -5.83
CA ASP A 55 13.53 5.04 -5.75
C ASP A 55 12.79 5.89 -6.78
N ILE A 56 12.47 7.13 -6.38
CA ILE A 56 11.90 8.12 -7.28
C ILE A 56 12.90 8.54 -8.34
N ASN A 57 14.15 8.77 -7.94
CA ASN A 57 15.20 9.35 -8.79
C ASN A 57 16.04 8.28 -9.50
N LEU A 58 15.41 7.47 -10.35
CA LEU A 58 16.14 6.48 -11.14
C LEU A 58 16.57 7.05 -12.49
N PRO A 59 17.76 6.65 -12.99
CA PRO A 59 18.18 6.92 -14.37
C PRO A 59 17.21 6.33 -15.39
N TYR A 60 17.13 6.94 -16.56
CA TYR A 60 16.35 6.55 -17.74
C TYR A 60 14.83 6.58 -17.55
N LYS A 61 14.31 6.13 -16.42
CA LYS A 61 12.88 6.11 -16.16
C LYS A 61 12.59 6.41 -14.69
N ASN A 62 11.89 7.49 -14.43
CA ASN A 62 11.55 7.94 -13.10
C ASN A 62 10.67 6.92 -12.33
N GLY A 63 10.93 6.74 -11.05
CA GLY A 63 10.23 5.77 -10.20
C GLY A 63 8.74 6.03 -10.06
N LEU A 64 8.26 7.28 -10.11
CA LEU A 64 6.82 7.57 -10.09
C LEU A 64 6.12 7.02 -11.34
N ALA A 65 6.75 7.18 -12.51
CA ALA A 65 6.23 6.62 -13.76
C ALA A 65 6.19 5.08 -13.70
N LEU A 66 7.27 4.46 -13.18
CA LEU A 66 7.34 3.01 -12.98
C LEU A 66 6.29 2.52 -11.99
N CYS A 67 6.08 3.22 -10.88
CA CYS A 67 5.06 2.89 -9.90
C CYS A 67 3.67 2.78 -10.56
N LYS A 68 3.31 3.76 -11.38
CA LYS A 68 2.05 3.75 -12.13
C LYS A 68 1.94 2.56 -13.08
N GLU A 69 3.01 2.24 -13.81
CA GLU A 69 3.04 1.12 -14.74
C GLU A 69 2.99 -0.23 -14.03
N PHE A 70 3.76 -0.40 -12.96
CA PHE A 70 3.74 -1.61 -12.13
C PHE A 70 2.34 -1.83 -11.55
N ARG A 71 1.68 -0.77 -11.13
CA ARG A 71 0.31 -0.83 -10.62
C ARG A 71 -0.71 -1.24 -11.69
N GLN A 72 -0.51 -0.83 -12.94
CA GLN A 72 -1.35 -1.26 -14.07
C GLN A 72 -1.15 -2.74 -14.40
N GLN A 73 0.07 -3.26 -14.29
CA GLN A 73 0.40 -4.67 -14.57
C GLN A 73 0.00 -5.58 -13.39
N ASN A 74 0.24 -5.15 -12.17
CA ASN A 74 -0.14 -5.88 -10.95
C ASN A 74 -0.69 -4.91 -9.90
N SER A 75 -2.01 -4.87 -9.77
CA SER A 75 -2.68 -3.98 -8.81
C SER A 75 -2.45 -4.35 -7.33
N LYS A 76 -1.91 -5.54 -7.04
CA LYS A 76 -1.81 -6.09 -5.69
C LYS A 76 -0.39 -6.09 -5.12
N VAL A 77 0.66 -5.98 -5.96
CA VAL A 77 2.03 -5.98 -5.45
C VAL A 77 2.28 -4.75 -4.58
N PRO A 78 2.76 -4.90 -3.34
CA PRO A 78 3.12 -3.76 -2.51
C PRO A 78 4.32 -3.00 -3.10
N ILE A 79 4.20 -1.67 -3.20
CA ILE A 79 5.26 -0.78 -3.68
C ILE A 79 5.59 0.22 -2.58
N ILE A 80 6.84 0.18 -2.10
CA ILE A 80 7.41 1.12 -1.12
C ILE A 80 8.31 2.07 -1.88
N MET A 81 7.98 3.36 -1.89
CA MET A 81 8.83 4.37 -2.51
C MET A 81 9.97 4.74 -1.57
N LEU A 82 11.20 4.79 -2.11
CA LEU A 82 12.35 5.37 -1.45
C LEU A 82 12.54 6.79 -2.00
N THR A 83 12.62 7.80 -1.14
CA THR A 83 12.67 9.19 -1.59
C THR A 83 13.62 10.03 -0.77
N ALA A 84 14.42 10.85 -1.43
CA ALA A 84 15.20 11.91 -0.78
C ALA A 84 14.37 13.18 -0.51
N LEU A 85 13.15 13.25 -1.07
CA LEU A 85 12.31 14.43 -1.07
C LEU A 85 11.37 14.41 0.13
N GLY A 86 11.51 15.41 0.99
CA GLY A 86 10.72 15.58 2.22
C GLY A 86 9.45 16.42 2.03
N GLU A 87 9.16 16.93 0.83
CA GLU A 87 8.01 17.78 0.58
C GLU A 87 6.70 17.01 0.55
N ILE A 88 5.66 17.62 1.08
CA ILE A 88 4.30 17.02 1.15
C ILE A 88 3.80 16.67 -0.24
N GLN A 89 4.13 17.47 -1.24
CA GLN A 89 3.68 17.27 -2.62
C GLN A 89 4.24 15.98 -3.23
N ASP A 90 5.51 15.66 -2.99
CA ASP A 90 6.14 14.44 -3.53
C ASP A 90 5.50 13.17 -2.96
N LYS A 91 5.11 13.23 -1.69
CA LYS A 91 4.38 12.14 -1.02
C LYS A 91 2.98 11.95 -1.61
N VAL A 92 2.28 13.05 -1.85
CA VAL A 92 0.95 13.03 -2.49
C VAL A 92 1.05 12.47 -3.90
N ASP A 93 2.09 12.86 -4.66
CA ASP A 93 2.29 12.37 -6.02
C ASP A 93 2.64 10.88 -6.05
N ALA A 94 3.49 10.40 -5.15
CA ALA A 94 3.80 8.98 -5.00
C ALA A 94 2.53 8.14 -4.70
N PHE A 95 1.68 8.58 -3.79
CA PHE A 95 0.42 7.91 -3.50
C PHE A 95 -0.58 7.99 -4.65
N ASN A 96 -0.66 9.12 -5.36
CA ASN A 96 -1.50 9.27 -6.55
C ASN A 96 -1.09 8.31 -7.67
N MET A 97 0.21 7.95 -7.75
CA MET A 97 0.74 6.98 -8.71
C MET A 97 0.53 5.52 -8.26
N GLY A 98 0.03 5.29 -7.04
CA GLY A 98 -0.35 3.96 -6.57
C GLY A 98 0.65 3.29 -5.62
N ALA A 99 1.59 4.04 -5.04
CA ALA A 99 2.46 3.52 -3.99
C ALA A 99 1.66 3.11 -2.74
N ASP A 100 2.10 2.06 -2.05
CA ASP A 100 1.48 1.58 -0.81
C ASP A 100 2.09 2.21 0.43
N ASP A 101 3.37 2.59 0.34
CA ASP A 101 4.11 3.24 1.41
C ASP A 101 5.28 4.06 0.85
N TYR A 102 5.91 4.87 1.69
CA TYR A 102 7.14 5.57 1.34
C TYR A 102 8.09 5.64 2.54
N ILE A 103 9.38 5.75 2.26
CA ILE A 103 10.43 5.94 3.25
C ILE A 103 11.33 7.08 2.77
N VAL A 104 11.57 8.05 3.65
CA VAL A 104 12.42 9.20 3.35
C VAL A 104 13.88 8.85 3.65
N LYS A 105 14.77 9.08 2.69
CA LYS A 105 16.24 8.97 2.86
C LYS A 105 16.78 10.21 3.61
N PRO A 106 17.73 10.04 4.57
CA PRO A 106 18.26 8.78 5.05
C PRO A 106 17.30 8.08 6.02
N PHE A 107 17.21 6.76 5.97
CA PHE A 107 16.36 5.96 6.83
C PHE A 107 17.15 4.92 7.64
N HIS A 108 16.53 4.43 8.71
CA HIS A 108 17.05 3.29 9.45
C HIS A 108 16.62 1.98 8.77
N PHE A 109 17.56 1.04 8.61
CA PHE A 109 17.25 -0.26 8.00
C PHE A 109 16.18 -1.04 8.75
N ASP A 110 16.14 -0.95 10.08
CA ASP A 110 15.10 -1.58 10.89
C ASP A 110 13.69 -1.10 10.51
N GLU A 111 13.53 0.19 10.17
CA GLU A 111 12.27 0.74 9.69
C GLU A 111 11.89 0.13 8.33
N LEU A 112 12.82 0.11 7.37
CA LEU A 112 12.59 -0.47 6.05
C LEU A 112 12.16 -1.94 6.16
N PHE A 113 12.90 -2.74 6.93
CA PHE A 113 12.60 -4.17 7.08
C PHE A 113 11.32 -4.44 7.86
N ALA A 114 10.98 -3.62 8.85
CA ALA A 114 9.70 -3.71 9.52
C ALA A 114 8.54 -3.52 8.53
N ARG A 115 8.63 -2.53 7.64
CA ARG A 115 7.62 -2.26 6.61
C ARG A 115 7.51 -3.39 5.58
N ILE A 116 8.65 -3.92 5.10
CA ILE A 116 8.67 -5.09 4.21
C ILE A 116 7.97 -6.29 4.85
N LYS A 117 8.32 -6.62 6.11
CA LYS A 117 7.72 -7.75 6.84
C LYS A 117 6.21 -7.64 6.98
N VAL A 118 5.69 -6.43 7.18
CA VAL A 118 4.24 -6.18 7.24
C VAL A 118 3.55 -6.61 5.95
N PHE A 119 4.11 -6.23 4.79
CA PHE A 119 3.54 -6.59 3.50
C PHE A 119 3.67 -8.08 3.21
N LEU A 120 4.81 -8.70 3.54
CA LEU A 120 5.02 -10.14 3.34
C LEU A 120 4.11 -10.99 4.24
N LYS A 121 3.96 -10.64 5.52
CA LYS A 121 3.09 -11.35 6.47
C LYS A 121 1.63 -11.34 6.06
N ARG A 122 1.16 -10.30 5.37
CA ARG A 122 -0.20 -10.24 4.82
C ARG A 122 -0.42 -11.21 3.66
N ALA A 123 0.64 -11.58 2.93
CA ALA A 123 0.56 -12.58 1.87
C ALA A 123 0.31 -14.00 2.44
N ASP A 124 0.84 -14.31 3.64
CA ASP A 124 0.71 -15.64 4.27
C ASP A 124 -0.63 -15.88 4.96
N THR A 125 -1.32 -14.83 5.41
CA THR A 125 -2.60 -14.96 6.14
C THR A 125 -3.80 -15.24 5.24
N ALA A 126 -3.58 -15.53 3.97
CA ALA A 126 -4.62 -15.93 3.02
C ALA A 126 -5.05 -17.41 3.17
N THR A 127 -5.18 -17.92 4.41
CA THR A 127 -5.76 -19.23 4.67
C THR A 127 -7.30 -19.13 4.67
N GLU A 128 -7.90 -20.04 3.94
CA GLU A 128 -9.29 -20.28 3.64
C GLU A 128 -10.27 -20.05 4.81
N VAL A 129 -10.79 -18.84 4.91
CA VAL A 129 -12.10 -18.60 5.50
C VAL A 129 -12.86 -17.76 4.48
N ASN A 130 -14.06 -18.22 4.12
CA ASN A 130 -14.96 -17.54 3.20
C ASN A 130 -15.48 -16.24 3.84
N ASP A 131 -14.59 -15.29 4.03
CA ASP A 131 -14.81 -14.07 4.82
C ASP A 131 -15.13 -12.92 3.87
N LYS A 132 -16.42 -12.76 3.56
CA LYS A 132 -16.95 -11.61 2.84
C LYS A 132 -17.47 -10.60 3.84
N ILE A 133 -17.09 -9.34 3.67
CA ILE A 133 -17.65 -8.22 4.42
C ILE A 133 -18.66 -7.51 3.51
N LEU A 134 -19.88 -7.38 4.00
CA LEU A 134 -20.97 -6.67 3.32
C LEU A 134 -21.34 -5.42 4.11
N VAL A 135 -21.40 -4.26 3.43
CA VAL A 135 -21.85 -3.00 4.01
C VAL A 135 -22.69 -2.27 2.97
N GLY A 136 -24.01 -2.36 3.10
CA GLY A 136 -24.92 -1.89 2.07
C GLY A 136 -24.66 -2.59 0.73
N ASP A 137 -24.36 -1.81 -0.31
CA ASP A 137 -24.02 -2.29 -1.66
C ASP A 137 -22.52 -2.57 -1.88
N LEU A 138 -21.70 -2.44 -0.83
CA LEU A 138 -20.28 -2.73 -0.84
C LEU A 138 -20.03 -4.18 -0.41
N GLU A 139 -19.31 -4.93 -1.25
CA GLU A 139 -18.83 -6.30 -1.00
C GLU A 139 -17.31 -6.33 -1.02
N ILE A 140 -16.68 -6.86 0.03
CA ILE A 140 -15.25 -7.08 0.15
C ILE A 140 -15.01 -8.57 0.28
N ASP A 141 -14.30 -9.16 -0.66
CA ASP A 141 -13.84 -10.55 -0.60
C ASP A 141 -12.43 -10.58 -0.01
N MET A 142 -12.33 -11.10 1.19
CA MET A 142 -11.07 -11.14 1.93
C MET A 142 -10.08 -12.15 1.36
N ASN A 143 -10.56 -13.21 0.72
CA ASN A 143 -9.73 -14.26 0.14
C ASN A 143 -9.08 -13.76 -1.15
N ASN A 144 -9.91 -13.24 -2.06
CA ASN A 144 -9.45 -12.77 -3.37
C ASN A 144 -8.91 -11.33 -3.33
N LYS A 145 -9.01 -10.64 -2.17
CA LYS A 145 -8.66 -9.21 -2.03
C LYS A 145 -9.37 -8.33 -3.06
N THR A 146 -10.61 -8.66 -3.38
CA THR A 146 -11.42 -7.91 -4.34
C THR A 146 -12.51 -7.10 -3.63
N VAL A 147 -12.83 -5.97 -4.22
CA VAL A 147 -13.88 -5.07 -3.73
C VAL A 147 -14.86 -4.80 -4.86
N ARG A 148 -16.16 -4.89 -4.54
CA ARG A 148 -17.24 -4.51 -5.44
C ARG A 148 -18.16 -3.54 -4.74
N ARG A 149 -18.72 -2.61 -5.50
CA ARG A 149 -19.80 -1.74 -5.04
C ARG A 149 -20.86 -1.61 -6.11
N ALA A 150 -22.12 -1.84 -5.75
CA ALA A 150 -23.24 -1.92 -6.69
C ALA A 150 -22.91 -2.84 -7.91
N GLY A 151 -22.26 -3.99 -7.67
CA GLY A 151 -21.82 -4.94 -8.69
C GLY A 151 -20.58 -4.54 -9.50
N LYS A 152 -20.07 -3.30 -9.38
CA LYS A 152 -18.88 -2.82 -10.11
C LYS A 152 -17.59 -3.15 -9.34
N ASN A 153 -16.59 -3.70 -10.02
CA ASN A 153 -15.28 -3.94 -9.43
C ASN A 153 -14.57 -2.61 -9.15
N ILE A 154 -13.92 -2.53 -7.98
CA ILE A 154 -13.15 -1.37 -7.54
C ILE A 154 -11.71 -1.79 -7.29
N ASN A 155 -10.77 -1.19 -8.01
CA ASN A 155 -9.35 -1.46 -7.85
C ASN A 155 -8.79 -0.62 -6.70
N LEU A 156 -8.34 -1.31 -5.65
CA LEU A 156 -7.69 -0.71 -4.49
C LEU A 156 -6.24 -1.18 -4.41
N THR A 157 -5.36 -0.32 -3.93
CA THR A 157 -4.02 -0.71 -3.50
C THR A 157 -4.08 -1.50 -2.20
N ALA A 158 -3.00 -2.14 -1.79
CA ALA A 158 -2.96 -2.94 -0.56
C ALA A 158 -3.32 -2.12 0.69
N LYS A 159 -2.85 -0.86 0.77
CA LYS A 159 -3.17 0.04 1.90
C LYS A 159 -4.59 0.56 1.87
N GLU A 160 -5.11 0.93 0.70
CA GLU A 160 -6.52 1.30 0.55
C GLU A 160 -7.44 0.14 0.96
N PHE A 161 -7.11 -1.08 0.52
CA PHE A 161 -7.84 -2.28 0.89
C PHE A 161 -7.81 -2.50 2.41
N ALA A 162 -6.63 -2.45 3.04
CA ALA A 162 -6.47 -2.63 4.48
C ALA A 162 -7.25 -1.57 5.29
N LEU A 163 -7.20 -0.31 4.86
CA LEU A 163 -7.95 0.79 5.49
C LEU A 163 -9.46 0.57 5.36
N LEU A 164 -9.94 0.21 4.15
CA LEU A 164 -11.35 -0.07 3.92
C LEU A 164 -11.83 -1.23 4.80
N VAL A 165 -11.08 -2.34 4.84
CA VAL A 165 -11.37 -3.51 5.69
C VAL A 165 -11.45 -3.12 7.16
N LEU A 166 -10.49 -2.32 7.66
CA LEU A 166 -10.49 -1.87 9.05
C LEU A 166 -11.77 -1.10 9.37
N LEU A 167 -12.17 -0.18 8.50
CA LEU A 167 -13.39 0.62 8.69
C LEU A 167 -14.66 -0.25 8.59
N CYS A 168 -14.74 -1.15 7.60
CA CYS A 168 -15.90 -2.00 7.36
C CYS A 168 -16.07 -3.12 8.40
N ARG A 169 -15.00 -3.58 9.06
CA ARG A 169 -15.11 -4.47 10.22
C ARG A 169 -15.62 -3.77 11.49
N ASN A 170 -15.66 -2.44 11.47
CA ASN A 170 -16.10 -1.61 12.59
C ASN A 170 -17.25 -0.66 12.18
N VAL A 171 -18.21 -1.15 11.41
CA VAL A 171 -19.36 -0.34 10.96
C VAL A 171 -20.02 0.39 12.15
N GLY A 172 -20.28 1.68 11.97
CA GLY A 172 -20.89 2.56 12.98
C GLY A 172 -19.96 3.06 14.07
N LYS A 173 -18.73 2.48 14.19
CA LYS A 173 -17.74 2.91 15.19
C LYS A 173 -16.73 3.87 14.59
N VAL A 174 -16.45 4.95 15.31
CA VAL A 174 -15.41 5.92 14.93
C VAL A 174 -14.03 5.32 15.26
N ILE A 175 -13.17 5.20 14.25
CA ILE A 175 -11.79 4.75 14.40
C ILE A 175 -10.89 5.98 14.38
N SER A 176 -10.10 6.15 15.45
CA SER A 176 -9.17 7.29 15.56
C SER A 176 -8.02 7.17 14.58
N LYS A 177 -7.40 8.31 14.25
CA LYS A 177 -6.21 8.33 13.39
C LYS A 177 -5.08 7.48 13.96
N THR A 178 -4.84 7.51 15.26
CA THR A 178 -3.83 6.71 15.93
C THR A 178 -4.06 5.20 15.70
N VAL A 179 -5.30 4.73 15.89
CA VAL A 179 -5.65 3.33 15.66
C VAL A 179 -5.50 2.96 14.17
N ILE A 180 -5.85 3.86 13.26
CA ILE A 180 -5.67 3.64 11.82
C ILE A 180 -4.18 3.50 11.49
N LEU A 181 -3.32 4.39 12.00
CA LEU A 181 -1.87 4.31 11.80
C LEU A 181 -1.31 3.00 12.34
N GLU A 182 -1.67 2.65 13.56
CA GLU A 182 -1.23 1.41 14.20
C GLU A 182 -1.67 0.16 13.41
N LYS A 183 -2.94 0.08 13.01
CA LYS A 183 -3.51 -1.13 12.39
C LYS A 183 -3.21 -1.26 10.90
N VAL A 184 -3.06 -0.16 10.18
CA VAL A 184 -2.86 -0.18 8.73
C VAL A 184 -1.39 0.04 8.36
N TRP A 185 -0.67 0.88 9.12
CA TRP A 185 0.75 1.17 8.86
C TRP A 185 1.70 0.57 9.90
N GLU A 186 1.16 0.00 11.00
CA GLU A 186 1.94 -0.57 12.11
C GLU A 186 2.90 0.46 12.75
N LEU A 187 2.50 1.72 12.71
CA LEU A 187 3.23 2.83 13.32
C LEU A 187 2.61 3.16 14.67
N SER A 188 3.42 3.14 15.72
CA SER A 188 2.98 3.44 17.08
C SER A 188 2.93 4.94 17.41
N PHE A 189 3.35 5.81 16.48
CA PHE A 189 3.37 7.26 16.67
C PHE A 189 2.91 7.99 15.41
N ASP A 190 2.31 9.15 15.60
CA ASP A 190 1.93 10.04 14.51
C ASP A 190 3.19 10.66 13.90
N THR A 191 3.45 10.36 12.64
CA THR A 191 4.58 10.91 11.88
C THR A 191 4.37 12.36 11.46
N GLY A 192 3.30 13.01 11.93
CA GLY A 192 2.94 14.39 11.57
C GLY A 192 2.55 14.56 10.10
N THR A 193 2.27 13.47 9.40
CA THR A 193 1.91 13.49 7.98
C THR A 193 0.40 13.34 7.79
N ASN A 194 -0.16 14.00 6.78
CA ASN A 194 -1.57 13.89 6.39
C ASN A 194 -1.87 12.56 5.65
N THR A 195 -1.12 11.49 5.97
CA THR A 195 -1.20 10.20 5.26
C THR A 195 -2.61 9.64 5.29
N ILE A 196 -3.28 9.64 6.44
CA ILE A 196 -4.62 9.08 6.59
C ILE A 196 -5.63 9.86 5.76
N GLU A 197 -5.57 11.20 5.81
CA GLU A 197 -6.45 12.10 5.05
C GLU A 197 -6.34 11.84 3.55
N VAL A 198 -5.13 11.64 3.06
CA VAL A 198 -4.85 11.32 1.65
C VAL A 198 -5.50 9.98 1.28
N TYR A 199 -5.29 8.93 2.07
CA TYR A 199 -5.89 7.62 1.79
C TYR A 199 -7.41 7.59 1.94
N ILE A 200 -7.97 8.33 2.88
CA ILE A 200 -9.43 8.53 3.00
C ILE A 200 -9.96 9.27 1.76
N SER A 201 -9.24 10.26 1.26
CA SER A 201 -9.60 10.96 0.02
C SER A 201 -9.60 10.00 -1.18
N PHE A 202 -8.56 9.16 -1.32
CA PHE A 202 -8.49 8.16 -2.38
C PHE A 202 -9.61 7.14 -2.30
N LEU A 203 -9.90 6.61 -1.10
CA LEU A 203 -11.02 5.71 -0.91
C LEU A 203 -12.33 6.36 -1.29
N ARG A 204 -12.61 7.59 -0.84
CA ARG A 204 -13.83 8.32 -1.20
C ARG A 204 -13.96 8.55 -2.69
N ASN A 205 -12.87 8.84 -3.39
CA ASN A 205 -12.90 9.00 -4.84
C ASN A 205 -13.31 7.69 -5.56
N LYS A 206 -12.94 6.53 -5.02
CA LYS A 206 -13.23 5.21 -5.61
C LYS A 206 -14.52 4.59 -5.10
N ILE A 207 -14.81 4.75 -3.81
CA ILE A 207 -15.92 4.09 -3.12
C ILE A 207 -17.16 4.98 -3.07
N ASP A 208 -17.05 6.29 -2.83
CA ASP A 208 -18.19 7.15 -2.58
C ASP A 208 -18.58 8.03 -3.78
N LYS A 209 -17.59 8.67 -4.41
CA LYS A 209 -17.86 9.68 -5.46
C LYS A 209 -18.59 9.13 -6.69
N PRO A 210 -18.34 7.88 -7.17
CA PRO A 210 -19.07 7.30 -8.30
C PRO A 210 -20.48 6.80 -7.96
N PHE A 211 -20.90 6.87 -6.69
CA PHE A 211 -22.14 6.27 -6.20
C PHE A 211 -23.00 7.32 -5.48
N GLU A 212 -24.32 7.12 -5.44
CA GLU A 212 -25.28 8.06 -4.82
C GLU A 212 -25.09 8.15 -3.30
N SER A 213 -24.87 7.02 -2.64
CA SER A 213 -24.71 6.94 -1.20
C SER A 213 -23.25 7.03 -0.78
N LYS A 214 -22.96 7.75 0.31
CA LYS A 214 -21.63 7.81 0.91
C LYS A 214 -21.55 6.85 2.07
N LEU A 215 -20.50 6.04 2.10
CA LEU A 215 -20.22 5.08 3.18
C LEU A 215 -19.18 5.60 4.17
N ILE A 216 -18.16 6.36 3.70
CA ILE A 216 -17.03 6.80 4.51
C ILE A 216 -17.27 8.19 5.05
N HIS A 217 -17.38 8.30 6.37
CA HIS A 217 -17.68 9.54 7.07
C HIS A 217 -16.52 10.00 7.95
N THR A 218 -16.47 11.32 8.23
CA THR A 218 -15.54 11.92 9.19
C THR A 218 -16.30 12.33 10.44
N LYS A 219 -15.77 12.00 11.62
CA LYS A 219 -16.14 12.63 12.88
C LYS A 219 -15.05 13.64 13.23
N PRO A 220 -15.29 14.95 13.05
CA PRO A 220 -14.27 15.97 13.29
C PRO A 220 -13.66 15.85 14.69
N GLY A 221 -12.31 15.88 14.77
CA GLY A 221 -11.57 15.71 16.02
C GLY A 221 -11.43 14.27 16.53
N PHE A 222 -12.19 13.29 16.00
CA PHE A 222 -12.20 11.92 16.51
C PHE A 222 -11.67 10.89 15.52
N GLY A 223 -11.95 11.02 14.21
CA GLY A 223 -11.50 10.06 13.21
C GLY A 223 -12.50 9.77 12.10
N TYR A 224 -12.52 8.53 11.63
CA TYR A 224 -13.32 8.09 10.49
C TYR A 224 -14.17 6.86 10.82
N TYR A 225 -15.29 6.71 10.13
CA TYR A 225 -16.19 5.57 10.29
C TYR A 225 -16.94 5.27 9.00
N VAL A 226 -17.40 4.03 8.90
CA VAL A 226 -18.30 3.59 7.83
C VAL A 226 -19.69 3.41 8.41
N ARG A 227 -20.69 3.85 7.67
CA ARG A 227 -22.11 3.67 7.99
C ARG A 227 -22.87 3.37 6.71
N GLU A 228 -23.79 2.40 6.78
CA GLU A 228 -24.75 2.18 5.71
C GLU A 228 -25.63 3.42 5.54
N ALA A 229 -25.92 3.78 4.28
CA ALA A 229 -26.96 4.75 4.02
C ALA A 229 -28.30 4.21 4.54
N PRO A 230 -29.14 5.03 5.19
CA PRO A 230 -30.49 4.58 5.50
C PRO A 230 -31.15 4.15 4.18
N LEU A 231 -31.74 2.97 4.19
CA LEU A 231 -32.61 2.52 3.09
C LEU A 231 -33.71 3.56 2.95
N SER A 232 -33.72 4.25 1.81
CA SER A 232 -34.77 5.18 1.43
C SER A 232 -36.08 4.45 1.12
#